data_778ad6ce78ac12b30f639e85ce65d9fe
#
_entry.id   778ad6ce78ac12b30f639e85ce65d9fe
#
_cell.length_a   1.000
_cell.length_b   1.000
_cell.length_c   1.000
_cell.angle_alpha   90.00
_cell.angle_beta   90.00
_cell.angle_gamma   90.00
#
_symmetry.space_group_name_H-M   'P 1'
#
loop_
_entity.id
_entity.type
_entity.pdbx_description
1 polymer ?
#
loop_
_entity_poly.entity_id
_entity_poly.type
_entity_poly.pdbx_seq_one_letter_code
_entity_poly.pdbx_strand_id
1 'polypeptide(L)' 'MSDYKLFYMTCKNKVEANKIAYDLVKKDLVACTNIIPSIRSYFKWNNKKINVVNESILIGKTMKKN' A
#
# COMPACT_ATOMS: atom_id res chain seq x y z
N MET A 1 -12.21 12.75 -18.50
CA MET A 1 -12.00 12.45 -17.10
C MET A 1 -11.74 10.96 -16.91
N SER A 2 -10.65 10.63 -16.36
CA SER A 2 -10.35 9.22 -16.17
C SER A 2 -11.00 8.69 -14.90
N ASP A 3 -11.40 7.44 -14.97
CA ASP A 3 -12.01 6.78 -13.85
C ASP A 3 -10.95 5.93 -13.16
N TYR A 4 -10.37 6.50 -12.13
CA TYR A 4 -9.34 5.81 -11.36
C TYR A 4 -9.84 5.54 -9.97
N LYS A 5 -9.37 4.46 -9.42
CA LYS A 5 -9.55 4.19 -8.01
C LYS A 5 -8.19 4.08 -7.39
N LEU A 6 -8.04 4.71 -6.25
CA LEU A 6 -6.81 4.62 -5.48
C LEU A 6 -7.05 3.73 -4.30
N PHE A 7 -6.04 2.96 -3.98
CA PHE A 7 -6.08 2.21 -2.74
C PHE A 7 -4.69 2.25 -2.13
N TYR A 8 -4.64 1.99 -0.85
CA TYR A 8 -3.33 1.86 -0.23
C TYR A 8 -3.38 0.66 0.70
N MET A 9 -2.20 0.12 0.96
CA MET A 9 -2.07 -0.95 1.92
C MET A 9 -0.74 -0.77 2.63
N THR A 10 -0.69 -1.24 3.86
CA THR A 10 0.56 -1.23 4.58
C THR A 10 1.23 -2.57 4.38
N CYS A 11 2.53 -2.53 4.21
CA CYS A 11 3.33 -3.73 4.04
C CYS A 11 4.36 -3.79 5.16
N LYS A 12 4.77 -4.99 5.47
CA LYS A 12 5.70 -5.21 6.55
C LYS A 12 7.00 -4.44 6.37
N ASN A 13 7.49 -4.41 5.15
CA ASN A 13 8.71 -3.69 4.82
C ASN A 13 8.72 -3.42 3.33
N LYS A 14 9.76 -2.71 2.88
CA LYS A 14 9.80 -2.32 1.48
C LYS A 14 10.03 -3.50 0.53
N VAL A 15 10.66 -4.55 1.02
CA VAL A 15 10.88 -5.73 0.18
C VAL A 15 9.54 -6.36 -0.18
N GLU A 16 8.67 -6.51 0.81
CA GLU A 16 7.34 -7.03 0.58
C GLU A 16 6.54 -6.09 -0.33
N ALA A 17 6.63 -4.79 -0.07
CA ALA A 17 5.91 -3.81 -0.87
C ALA A 17 6.33 -3.88 -2.33
N ASN A 18 7.64 -3.97 -2.59
CA ASN A 18 8.14 -4.05 -3.95
C ASN A 18 7.65 -5.28 -4.67
N LYS A 19 7.63 -6.40 -3.98
CA LYS A 19 7.17 -7.63 -4.58
C LYS A 19 5.70 -7.56 -4.97
N ILE A 20 4.88 -7.06 -4.05
CA ILE A 20 3.45 -6.92 -4.32
C ILE A 20 3.21 -5.93 -5.43
N ALA A 21 3.91 -4.79 -5.40
CA ALA A 21 3.76 -3.77 -6.42
C ALA A 21 4.07 -4.32 -7.81
N TYR A 22 5.16 -5.04 -7.92
CA TYR A 22 5.56 -5.61 -9.19
C TYR A 22 4.51 -6.59 -9.71
N ASP A 23 4.04 -7.48 -8.85
CA ASP A 23 3.05 -8.47 -9.24
C ASP A 23 1.74 -7.83 -9.69
N LEU A 24 1.31 -6.81 -8.98
CA LEU A 24 0.05 -6.15 -9.33
C LEU A 24 0.12 -5.51 -10.70
N VAL A 25 1.22 -4.85 -11.00
CA VAL A 25 1.39 -4.22 -12.31
C VAL A 25 1.55 -5.27 -13.39
N LYS A 26 2.34 -6.29 -13.11
CA LYS A 26 2.59 -7.34 -14.09
C LYS A 26 1.32 -8.06 -14.49
N LYS A 27 0.41 -8.23 -13.55
CA LYS A 27 -0.85 -8.92 -13.80
C LYS A 27 -1.95 -7.99 -14.28
N ASP A 28 -1.61 -6.74 -14.54
CA ASP A 28 -2.56 -5.73 -15.01
C ASP A 28 -3.72 -5.50 -14.06
N LEU A 29 -3.49 -5.73 -12.78
CA LEU A 29 -4.51 -5.46 -11.78
C LEU A 29 -4.57 -4.00 -11.41
N VAL A 30 -3.47 -3.28 -11.61
CA VAL A 30 -3.39 -1.84 -11.40
C VAL A 30 -2.63 -1.22 -12.55
N ALA A 31 -2.87 0.07 -12.76
CA ALA A 31 -2.17 0.81 -13.80
C ALA A 31 -0.77 1.21 -13.34
N CYS A 32 -0.65 1.55 -12.07
CA CYS A 32 0.65 1.88 -11.52
C CYS A 32 0.63 1.75 -10.00
N THR A 33 1.80 1.67 -9.43
CA THR A 33 1.96 1.61 -7.98
C THR A 33 3.06 2.56 -7.55
N ASN A 34 2.91 3.07 -6.35
CA ASN A 34 3.92 3.92 -5.72
C ASN A 34 4.16 3.39 -4.33
N ILE A 35 5.40 3.50 -3.88
CA ILE A 35 5.78 3.00 -2.58
C ILE A 35 6.35 4.10 -1.73
N ILE A 36 5.86 4.19 -0.51
CA ILE A 36 6.46 5.03 0.51
C ILE A 36 7.22 4.07 1.41
N PRO A 37 8.53 4.04 1.33
CA PRO A 37 9.32 2.94 1.90
C PRO A 37 9.42 2.91 3.40
N SER A 38 9.14 3.99 4.06
CA SER A 38 9.35 4.02 5.50
C SER A 38 8.34 4.94 6.15
N ILE A 39 7.44 4.34 6.90
CA ILE A 39 6.47 5.10 7.68
C ILE A 39 6.47 4.51 9.08
N ARG A 40 5.93 5.28 9.99
CA ARG A 40 5.81 4.84 11.36
C ARG A 40 4.34 4.91 11.75
N SER A 41 3.79 3.79 12.12
CA SER A 41 2.37 3.70 12.49
C SER A 41 2.23 3.60 13.99
N TYR A 42 1.34 4.41 14.53
CA TYR A 42 1.03 4.41 15.96
C TYR A 42 -0.37 3.90 16.13
N PHE A 43 -0.55 2.95 17.04
CA PHE A 43 -1.89 2.44 17.27
C PHE A 43 -2.02 1.90 18.68
N LYS A 44 -3.26 1.73 19.09
CA LYS A 44 -3.58 1.19 20.41
C LYS A 44 -4.36 -0.09 20.29
N TRP A 45 -4.00 -1.05 21.10
CA TRP A 45 -4.78 -2.27 21.27
C TRP A 45 -5.57 -2.18 22.55
N ASN A 46 -6.88 -2.41 22.45
CA ASN A 46 -7.73 -2.47 23.62
C ASN A 46 -7.60 -1.27 24.55
N ASN A 47 -7.35 -0.11 23.99
CA ASN A 47 -7.22 1.13 24.76
C ASN A 47 -6.16 1.07 25.83
N LYS A 48 -5.16 0.24 25.64
CA LYS A 48 -4.15 0.11 26.68
C LYS A 48 -2.94 0.93 26.38
N LYS A 49 -2.02 0.42 25.62
CA LYS A 49 -0.82 1.18 25.39
C LYS A 49 -0.62 1.42 23.91
N ILE A 50 0.16 2.43 23.62
CA ILE A 50 0.46 2.80 22.26
C ILE A 50 1.57 1.92 21.73
N ASN A 51 1.35 1.36 20.57
CA ASN A 51 2.34 0.56 19.88
C ASN A 51 2.82 1.31 18.65
N VAL A 52 4.06 1.09 18.29
CA VAL A 52 4.66 1.74 17.13
C VAL A 52 5.26 0.66 16.24
N VAL A 53 4.95 0.76 14.96
CA VAL A 53 5.44 -0.20 13.99
C VAL A 53 6.00 0.54 12.80
N ASN A 54 7.13 0.06 12.29
CA ASN A 54 7.69 0.60 11.05
C ASN A 54 7.15 -0.23 9.90
N GLU A 55 6.65 0.46 8.89
CA GLU A 55 6.03 -0.19 7.77
C GLU A 55 6.34 0.54 6.48
N SER A 56 5.88 -0.04 5.37
CA SER A 56 5.92 0.63 4.08
C SER A 56 4.49 0.74 3.58
N ILE A 57 4.24 1.77 2.79
CA ILE A 57 2.92 1.93 2.18
C ILE A 57 3.03 1.70 0.69
N LEU A 58 2.09 0.96 0.16
CA LEU A 58 1.95 0.76 -1.26
C LEU A 58 0.67 1.45 -1.68
N ILE A 59 0.78 2.34 -2.66
CA ILE A 59 -0.39 3.02 -3.20
C ILE A 59 -0.59 2.53 -4.62
N GLY A 60 -1.77 2.05 -4.91
CA GLY A 60 -2.09 1.56 -6.23
C GLY A 60 -3.16 2.39 -6.89
N LYS A 61 -3.04 2.51 -8.20
CA LYS A 61 -4.03 3.21 -9.00
C LYS A 61 -4.59 2.23 -10.02
N THR A 62 -5.88 2.01 -9.94
CA THR A 62 -6.54 1.12 -10.89
C THR A 62 -7.34 1.93 -11.86
N MET A 63 -7.45 1.44 -13.06
CA MET A 63 -8.34 2.05 -14.04
C MET A 63 -9.62 1.28 -14.03
N LYS A 64 -10.70 2.03 -13.99
CA LYS A 64 -12.01 1.42 -14.08
C LYS A 64 -12.25 1.03 -15.51
N LYS A 65 -12.66 -0.19 -15.72
CA LYS A 65 -13.01 -0.64 -17.04
C LYS A 65 -14.52 -0.63 -17.22
N ASN A 66 -14.91 -0.25 -18.39
CA ASN A 66 -16.33 -0.23 -18.72
C ASN A 66 -16.78 -1.52 -19.34
#